data_38e93752905c5da49e168b89aaa05880
#
_entry.id   38e93752905c5da49e168b89aaa05880
#
_cell.length_a   1.000
_cell.length_b   1.000
_cell.length_c   1.000
_cell.angle_alpha   90.00
_cell.angle_beta   90.00
_cell.angle_gamma   90.00
#
_symmetry.space_group_name_H-M   'P 1'
#
loop_
_entity.id
_entity.type
_entity.pdbx_description
1 polymer ?
#
loop_
_entity_poly.entity_id
_entity_poly.type
_entity_poly.pdbx_seq_one_letter_code
_entity_poly.pdbx_strand_id
1 'polypeptide(L)'
;MRLTCLVFIALALVSASVFVAAAPVDKTRPVPAEEVAKIAAAVPAQARARPEKPRRLLVVSISPGFWHDSIPYGKKAIEAIAAKTGAFEAVVSDDLANFEPANLAKFDAVVFNNTNNEFFLPENYEQLSGAEKEAADRRDAALKKSFSEWLAGGKGLVLLHVGIGSFRKWPEFGEIGGARFDGHPLGKRIATMKVDDPAHPLAAAFKTPTFDILDEIYQVSDPYSRDKLRVLVSIDTTKTDMNVKGINRKDGDFGMVWVKSYGKGRVFFSAFGHVHEIFWNPMILQHWLDGIQFALGDLKADTTPSAKAAGKK
;
A
#
# COMPACT_ATOMS: atom_id res chain seq x y z
N MET A 1 1.98 -77.52 -27.42
CA MET A 1 2.36 -76.30 -26.70
C MET A 1 1.69 -75.12 -27.39
N ARG A 2 0.62 -74.59 -26.84
CA ARG A 2 -0.05 -73.38 -27.35
C ARG A 2 0.38 -72.18 -26.47
N LEU A 3 1.05 -71.23 -27.09
CA LEU A 3 1.49 -69.96 -26.45
C LEU A 3 0.32 -68.99 -26.53
N THR A 4 -0.21 -68.60 -25.38
CA THR A 4 -1.25 -67.58 -25.26
C THR A 4 -0.59 -66.24 -25.00
N CYS A 5 -0.64 -65.32 -25.99
CA CYS A 5 -0.18 -63.91 -25.80
C CYS A 5 -1.27 -63.15 -25.07
N LEU A 6 -0.96 -62.66 -23.87
CA LEU A 6 -1.77 -61.67 -23.14
C LEU A 6 -1.35 -60.27 -23.59
N VAL A 7 -2.26 -59.55 -24.23
CA VAL A 7 -2.12 -58.13 -24.59
C VAL A 7 -2.63 -57.32 -23.42
N PHE A 8 -1.75 -56.59 -22.74
CA PHE A 8 -2.13 -55.56 -21.75
C PHE A 8 -2.46 -54.25 -22.48
N ILE A 9 -3.72 -53.87 -22.49
CA ILE A 9 -4.15 -52.53 -22.92
C ILE A 9 -4.03 -51.59 -21.69
N ALA A 10 -3.05 -50.70 -21.72
CA ALA A 10 -2.93 -49.60 -20.73
C ALA A 10 -3.88 -48.47 -21.12
N LEU A 11 -4.94 -48.30 -20.33
CA LEU A 11 -5.86 -47.17 -20.47
C LEU A 11 -5.21 -45.93 -19.83
N ALA A 12 -4.74 -44.99 -20.64
CA ALA A 12 -4.25 -43.69 -20.16
C ALA A 12 -5.47 -42.79 -19.86
N LEU A 13 -5.74 -42.60 -18.59
CA LEU A 13 -6.70 -41.58 -18.13
C LEU A 13 -6.05 -40.18 -18.29
N VAL A 14 -6.47 -39.45 -19.33
CA VAL A 14 -6.14 -38.02 -19.48
C VAL A 14 -7.10 -37.24 -18.60
N SER A 15 -6.64 -36.81 -17.42
CA SER A 15 -7.40 -35.88 -16.60
C SER A 15 -7.32 -34.47 -17.23
N ALA A 16 -8.39 -34.04 -17.89
CA ALA A 16 -8.55 -32.68 -18.36
C ALA A 16 -8.80 -31.77 -17.13
N SER A 17 -7.79 -31.02 -16.72
CA SER A 17 -7.95 -29.97 -15.72
C SER A 17 -8.76 -28.83 -16.35
N VAL A 18 -10.03 -28.72 -15.96
CA VAL A 18 -10.86 -27.57 -16.32
C VAL A 18 -10.35 -26.37 -15.57
N PHE A 19 -9.61 -25.49 -16.24
CA PHE A 19 -9.32 -24.15 -15.75
C PHE A 19 -10.64 -23.36 -15.76
N VAL A 20 -11.30 -23.28 -14.61
CA VAL A 20 -12.38 -22.30 -14.41
C VAL A 20 -11.71 -20.94 -14.34
N ALA A 21 -11.80 -20.16 -15.40
CA ALA A 21 -11.40 -18.76 -15.36
C ALA A 21 -12.25 -18.05 -14.30
N ALA A 22 -11.59 -17.42 -13.32
CA ALA A 22 -12.29 -16.61 -12.34
C ALA A 22 -13.11 -15.52 -13.07
N ALA A 23 -14.35 -15.32 -12.65
CA ALA A 23 -15.19 -14.27 -13.20
C ALA A 23 -14.48 -12.91 -13.06
N PRO A 24 -14.62 -11.99 -14.04
CA PRO A 24 -14.05 -10.67 -13.94
C PRO A 24 -14.50 -9.98 -12.66
N VAL A 25 -13.56 -9.37 -11.93
CA VAL A 25 -13.88 -8.63 -10.70
C VAL A 25 -14.70 -7.40 -11.07
N ASP A 26 -15.87 -7.24 -10.46
CA ASP A 26 -16.69 -6.04 -10.63
C ASP A 26 -16.08 -4.88 -9.82
N LYS A 27 -15.30 -4.05 -10.52
CA LYS A 27 -14.64 -2.86 -9.94
C LYS A 27 -15.65 -1.78 -9.49
N THR A 28 -16.93 -1.91 -9.85
CA THR A 28 -17.99 -0.94 -9.53
C THR A 28 -18.83 -1.35 -8.33
N ARG A 29 -18.63 -2.56 -7.81
CA ARG A 29 -19.41 -3.08 -6.69
C ARG A 29 -19.30 -2.16 -5.47
N PRO A 30 -20.43 -1.62 -4.96
CA PRO A 30 -20.39 -0.75 -3.80
C PRO A 30 -20.09 -1.54 -2.52
N VAL A 31 -19.50 -0.87 -1.54
CA VAL A 31 -19.37 -1.42 -0.18
C VAL A 31 -20.78 -1.59 0.42
N PRO A 32 -21.12 -2.76 1.00
CA PRO A 32 -22.40 -2.99 1.64
C PRO A 32 -22.70 -1.93 2.72
N ALA A 33 -23.94 -1.49 2.84
CA ALA A 33 -24.32 -0.42 3.77
C ALA A 33 -23.98 -0.73 5.23
N GLU A 34 -24.10 -2.01 5.64
CA GLU A 34 -23.73 -2.47 6.98
C GLU A 34 -22.22 -2.34 7.24
N GLU A 35 -21.38 -2.56 6.21
CA GLU A 35 -19.93 -2.43 6.33
C GLU A 35 -19.50 -0.96 6.29
N VAL A 36 -20.20 -0.12 5.52
CA VAL A 36 -20.04 1.35 5.61
C VAL A 36 -20.34 1.84 7.02
N ALA A 37 -21.38 1.32 7.66
CA ALA A 37 -21.71 1.65 9.05
C ALA A 37 -20.62 1.19 10.04
N LYS A 38 -20.02 0.00 9.85
CA LYS A 38 -18.88 -0.47 10.65
C LYS A 38 -17.68 0.48 10.50
N ILE A 39 -17.35 0.88 9.26
CA ILE A 39 -16.29 1.86 8.99
C ILE A 39 -16.56 3.16 9.75
N ALA A 40 -17.74 3.75 9.59
CA ALA A 40 -18.11 5.01 10.23
C ALA A 40 -18.05 4.95 11.76
N ALA A 41 -18.44 3.81 12.36
CA ALA A 41 -18.36 3.59 13.80
C ALA A 41 -16.91 3.53 14.31
N ALA A 42 -16.01 2.91 13.52
CA ALA A 42 -14.61 2.70 13.90
C ALA A 42 -13.71 3.92 13.67
N VAL A 43 -14.14 4.90 12.86
CA VAL A 43 -13.36 6.11 12.59
C VAL A 43 -13.10 6.92 13.87
N PRO A 44 -11.85 7.40 14.09
CA PRO A 44 -11.51 8.24 15.25
C PRO A 44 -12.44 9.46 15.38
N ALA A 45 -12.77 9.81 16.62
CA ALA A 45 -13.66 10.95 16.88
C ALA A 45 -13.01 12.30 16.53
N GLN A 46 -11.69 12.39 16.64
CA GLN A 46 -10.92 13.60 16.37
C GLN A 46 -9.51 13.27 15.89
N ALA A 47 -8.92 14.20 15.16
CA ALA A 47 -7.53 14.16 14.74
C ALA A 47 -6.59 14.51 15.91
N ARG A 48 -5.35 13.97 15.90
CA ARG A 48 -4.35 14.28 16.93
C ARG A 48 -3.78 15.69 16.78
N ALA A 49 -3.61 16.15 15.55
CA ALA A 49 -3.12 17.48 15.26
C ALA A 49 -4.24 18.32 14.62
N ARG A 50 -4.34 19.57 15.05
CA ARG A 50 -5.20 20.53 14.36
C ARG A 50 -4.51 20.94 13.06
N PRO A 51 -5.23 20.93 11.91
CA PRO A 51 -4.67 21.44 10.66
C PRO A 51 -4.26 22.92 10.79
N GLU A 52 -3.05 23.24 10.33
CA GLU A 52 -2.53 24.63 10.32
C GLU A 52 -3.28 25.50 9.28
N LYS A 53 -3.85 24.88 8.25
CA LYS A 53 -4.63 25.48 7.17
C LYS A 53 -5.60 24.44 6.58
N PRO A 54 -6.57 24.82 5.75
CA PRO A 54 -7.35 23.85 4.98
C PRO A 54 -6.41 22.92 4.19
N ARG A 55 -6.60 21.61 4.33
CA ARG A 55 -5.80 20.57 3.68
C ARG A 55 -6.61 19.85 2.63
N ARG A 56 -5.98 19.54 1.49
CA ARG A 56 -6.57 18.75 0.41
C ARG A 56 -5.75 17.50 0.17
N LEU A 57 -6.40 16.36 0.26
CA LEU A 57 -5.83 15.03 0.08
C LEU A 57 -6.40 14.40 -1.19
N LEU A 58 -5.56 14.08 -2.16
CA LEU A 58 -5.96 13.27 -3.32
C LEU A 58 -5.88 11.78 -2.95
N VAL A 59 -6.95 11.04 -3.21
CA VAL A 59 -7.00 9.57 -3.00
C VAL A 59 -7.11 8.89 -4.35
N VAL A 60 -6.09 8.14 -4.72
CA VAL A 60 -5.96 7.45 -6.01
C VAL A 60 -5.98 5.95 -5.79
N SER A 61 -6.68 5.22 -6.67
CA SER A 61 -6.81 3.75 -6.58
C SER A 61 -6.68 3.06 -7.94
N ILE A 62 -5.93 3.66 -8.85
CA ILE A 62 -5.68 3.08 -10.19
C ILE A 62 -4.82 1.82 -10.01
N SER A 63 -5.32 0.68 -10.45
CA SER A 63 -4.71 -0.62 -10.27
C SER A 63 -4.77 -1.44 -11.56
N PRO A 64 -3.89 -1.18 -12.54
CA PRO A 64 -3.75 -2.03 -13.69
C PRO A 64 -3.14 -3.38 -13.27
N GLY A 65 -3.78 -4.48 -13.61
CA GLY A 65 -3.43 -5.82 -13.18
C GLY A 65 -4.34 -6.32 -12.06
N PHE A 66 -3.78 -6.75 -10.92
CA PHE A 66 -4.59 -7.30 -9.84
C PHE A 66 -5.39 -6.19 -9.13
N TRP A 67 -6.72 -6.31 -9.16
CA TRP A 67 -7.64 -5.44 -8.46
C TRP A 67 -7.95 -6.00 -7.08
N HIS A 68 -7.64 -5.23 -6.03
CA HIS A 68 -8.03 -5.58 -4.67
C HIS A 68 -9.49 -5.18 -4.42
N ASP A 69 -10.32 -6.12 -3.99
CA ASP A 69 -11.72 -5.86 -3.64
C ASP A 69 -11.87 -4.95 -2.42
N SER A 70 -10.79 -4.76 -1.68
CA SER A 70 -10.67 -3.80 -0.57
C SER A 70 -10.52 -2.33 -1.01
N ILE A 71 -10.27 -2.04 -2.28
CA ILE A 71 -10.12 -0.66 -2.79
C ILE A 71 -11.33 0.24 -2.45
N PRO A 72 -12.59 -0.17 -2.69
CA PRO A 72 -13.75 0.63 -2.33
C PRO A 72 -13.83 0.93 -0.82
N TYR A 73 -13.41 -0.02 0.02
CA TYR A 73 -13.37 0.14 1.48
C TYR A 73 -12.36 1.19 1.91
N GLY A 74 -11.16 1.19 1.31
CA GLY A 74 -10.14 2.21 1.56
C GLY A 74 -10.62 3.62 1.21
N LYS A 75 -11.28 3.78 0.04
CA LYS A 75 -11.93 5.04 -0.35
C LYS A 75 -12.94 5.49 0.72
N LYS A 76 -13.85 4.58 1.15
CA LYS A 76 -14.86 4.89 2.17
C LYS A 76 -14.26 5.20 3.55
N ALA A 77 -13.22 4.49 3.96
CA ALA A 77 -12.55 4.74 5.24
C ALA A 77 -11.91 6.14 5.26
N ILE A 78 -11.21 6.54 4.19
CA ILE A 78 -10.57 7.86 4.10
C ILE A 78 -11.61 8.98 4.02
N GLU A 79 -12.68 8.81 3.24
CA GLU A 79 -13.83 9.74 3.20
C GLU A 79 -14.47 9.90 4.59
N ALA A 80 -14.70 8.79 5.31
CA ALA A 80 -15.29 8.82 6.65
C ALA A 80 -14.36 9.48 7.68
N ILE A 81 -13.04 9.24 7.60
CA ILE A 81 -12.04 9.92 8.43
C ILE A 81 -12.10 11.44 8.18
N ALA A 82 -12.08 11.86 6.92
CA ALA A 82 -12.15 13.28 6.55
C ALA A 82 -13.43 13.93 7.09
N ALA A 83 -14.58 13.33 6.84
CA ALA A 83 -15.89 13.86 7.24
C ALA A 83 -16.04 13.98 8.77
N LYS A 84 -15.57 12.98 9.53
CA LYS A 84 -15.74 12.94 10.99
C LYS A 84 -14.78 13.84 11.73
N THR A 85 -13.52 13.93 11.25
CA THR A 85 -12.46 14.65 11.94
C THR A 85 -12.27 16.10 11.46
N GLY A 86 -12.70 16.41 10.23
CA GLY A 86 -12.45 17.72 9.62
C GLY A 86 -10.95 18.01 9.39
N ALA A 87 -10.09 16.99 9.47
CA ALA A 87 -8.64 17.17 9.37
C ALA A 87 -8.18 17.51 7.94
N PHE A 88 -8.95 17.14 6.93
CA PHE A 88 -8.66 17.40 5.53
C PHE A 88 -9.92 17.23 4.66
N GLU A 89 -9.90 17.81 3.46
CA GLU A 89 -10.82 17.47 2.38
C GLU A 89 -10.27 16.29 1.60
N ALA A 90 -11.03 15.20 1.50
CA ALA A 90 -10.67 14.04 0.68
C ALA A 90 -11.25 14.21 -0.74
N VAL A 91 -10.38 14.20 -1.74
CA VAL A 91 -10.75 14.20 -3.17
C VAL A 91 -10.42 12.82 -3.73
N VAL A 92 -11.45 11.97 -3.87
CA VAL A 92 -11.31 10.63 -4.44
C VAL A 92 -11.41 10.73 -5.95
N SER A 93 -10.31 10.49 -6.66
CA SER A 93 -10.25 10.60 -8.12
C SER A 93 -9.14 9.75 -8.70
N ASP A 94 -9.47 8.99 -9.73
CA ASP A 94 -8.55 8.20 -10.52
C ASP A 94 -8.18 8.88 -11.86
N ASP A 95 -8.51 10.19 -12.01
CA ASP A 95 -8.11 10.97 -13.18
C ASP A 95 -6.64 11.34 -13.12
N LEU A 96 -5.86 10.87 -14.09
CA LEU A 96 -4.42 11.15 -14.21
C LEU A 96 -4.11 12.64 -14.43
N ALA A 97 -5.06 13.45 -14.88
CA ALA A 97 -4.88 14.90 -14.99
C ALA A 97 -4.58 15.55 -13.63
N ASN A 98 -4.93 14.89 -12.50
CA ASN A 98 -4.57 15.36 -11.17
C ASN A 98 -3.06 15.37 -10.91
N PHE A 99 -2.27 14.61 -11.68
CA PHE A 99 -0.81 14.57 -11.58
C PHE A 99 -0.12 15.61 -12.48
N GLU A 100 -0.85 16.34 -13.30
CA GLU A 100 -0.30 17.47 -14.03
C GLU A 100 0.06 18.60 -13.05
N PRO A 101 1.15 19.36 -13.29
CA PRO A 101 1.69 20.30 -12.31
C PRO A 101 0.68 21.27 -11.73
N ALA A 102 -0.17 21.88 -12.58
CA ALA A 102 -1.17 22.87 -12.15
C ALA A 102 -2.29 22.28 -11.29
N ASN A 103 -2.64 20.99 -11.51
CA ASN A 103 -3.66 20.29 -10.75
C ASN A 103 -3.07 19.69 -9.47
N LEU A 104 -1.90 19.06 -9.56
CA LEU A 104 -1.23 18.45 -8.42
C LEU A 104 -0.85 19.49 -7.36
N ALA A 105 -0.51 20.72 -7.76
CA ALA A 105 -0.23 21.84 -6.85
C ALA A 105 -1.38 22.15 -5.89
N LYS A 106 -2.64 21.82 -6.25
CA LYS A 106 -3.84 22.04 -5.42
C LYS A 106 -3.92 21.11 -4.21
N PHE A 107 -3.14 20.05 -4.18
CA PHE A 107 -3.13 19.04 -3.10
C PHE A 107 -1.94 19.25 -2.15
N ASP A 108 -2.12 18.86 -0.89
CA ASP A 108 -1.06 18.87 0.13
C ASP A 108 -0.43 17.50 0.32
N ALA A 109 -1.20 16.44 0.04
CA ALA A 109 -0.72 15.06 0.01
C ALA A 109 -1.54 14.20 -0.97
N VAL A 110 -0.98 13.04 -1.34
CA VAL A 110 -1.64 12.01 -2.15
C VAL A 110 -1.60 10.69 -1.40
N VAL A 111 -2.72 9.96 -1.42
CA VAL A 111 -2.81 8.56 -0.97
C VAL A 111 -2.85 7.63 -2.17
N PHE A 112 -1.96 6.68 -2.23
CA PHE A 112 -2.02 5.53 -3.11
C PHE A 112 -2.73 4.39 -2.37
N ASN A 113 -4.04 4.32 -2.55
CA ASN A 113 -4.90 3.32 -1.94
C ASN A 113 -4.94 2.08 -2.83
N ASN A 114 -4.09 1.11 -2.54
CA ASN A 114 -3.96 -0.12 -3.32
C ASN A 114 -3.66 0.10 -4.81
N THR A 115 -2.99 1.20 -5.18
CA THR A 115 -2.46 1.37 -6.54
C THR A 115 -1.37 0.34 -6.81
N ASN A 116 -1.23 -0.12 -8.05
CA ASN A 116 -0.12 -1.00 -8.42
C ASN A 116 0.31 -0.81 -9.89
N ASN A 117 1.44 -1.42 -10.25
CA ASN A 117 2.02 -1.41 -11.60
C ASN A 117 2.15 0.02 -12.19
N GLU A 118 2.31 0.13 -13.51
CA GLU A 118 2.61 1.38 -14.23
C GLU A 118 1.31 2.16 -14.52
N PHE A 119 0.62 2.65 -13.49
CA PHE A 119 -0.71 3.22 -13.66
C PHE A 119 -0.76 4.61 -14.32
N PHE A 120 0.38 5.24 -14.65
CA PHE A 120 0.42 6.41 -15.53
C PHE A 120 0.36 6.04 -17.02
N LEU A 121 0.66 4.79 -17.35
CA LEU A 121 0.44 4.26 -18.68
C LEU A 121 -1.02 3.82 -18.87
N PRO A 122 -1.58 3.93 -20.08
CA PRO A 122 -2.94 3.44 -20.34
C PRO A 122 -3.02 1.92 -20.24
N GLU A 123 -4.17 1.37 -19.84
CA GLU A 123 -4.36 -0.08 -19.64
C GLU A 123 -4.07 -0.88 -20.94
N ASN A 124 -4.33 -0.30 -22.11
CA ASN A 124 -4.08 -0.92 -23.41
C ASN A 124 -2.67 -0.61 -23.99
N TYR A 125 -1.71 -0.21 -23.16
CA TYR A 125 -0.38 0.24 -23.61
C TYR A 125 0.30 -0.75 -24.57
N GLU A 126 0.22 -2.05 -24.30
CA GLU A 126 0.86 -3.07 -25.13
C GLU A 126 0.25 -3.19 -26.53
N GLN A 127 -1.01 -2.77 -26.72
CA GLN A 127 -1.75 -2.78 -27.98
C GLN A 127 -1.57 -1.49 -28.80
N LEU A 128 -0.94 -0.46 -28.23
CA LEU A 128 -0.72 0.82 -28.92
C LEU A 128 0.24 0.70 -30.10
N SER A 129 0.05 1.53 -31.13
CA SER A 129 1.02 1.73 -32.20
C SER A 129 2.31 2.39 -31.71
N GLY A 130 3.38 2.37 -32.51
CA GLY A 130 4.65 3.00 -32.14
C GLY A 130 4.51 4.47 -31.75
N ALA A 131 3.81 5.28 -32.53
CA ALA A 131 3.59 6.70 -32.26
C ALA A 131 2.73 6.95 -30.99
N GLU A 132 1.72 6.10 -30.78
CA GLU A 132 0.89 6.17 -29.55
C GLU A 132 1.67 5.75 -28.30
N LYS A 133 2.53 4.71 -28.39
CA LYS A 133 3.44 4.32 -27.30
C LYS A 133 4.38 5.45 -26.94
N GLU A 134 5.03 6.08 -27.93
CA GLU A 134 5.89 7.22 -27.69
C GLU A 134 5.16 8.40 -27.01
N ALA A 135 3.89 8.66 -27.37
CA ALA A 135 3.09 9.69 -26.73
C ALA A 135 2.75 9.31 -25.28
N ALA A 136 2.40 8.04 -25.03
CA ALA A 136 2.12 7.51 -23.70
C ALA A 136 3.38 7.57 -22.81
N ASP A 137 4.54 7.19 -23.33
CA ASP A 137 5.82 7.24 -22.61
C ASP A 137 6.22 8.67 -22.24
N ARG A 138 6.05 9.62 -23.18
CA ARG A 138 6.29 11.05 -22.89
C ARG A 138 5.38 11.57 -21.79
N ARG A 139 4.09 11.18 -21.81
CA ARG A 139 3.13 11.55 -20.77
C ARG A 139 3.48 10.92 -19.42
N ASP A 140 3.78 9.63 -19.39
CA ASP A 140 4.23 8.90 -18.19
C ASP A 140 5.45 9.57 -17.56
N ALA A 141 6.48 9.86 -18.36
CA ALA A 141 7.68 10.55 -17.89
C ALA A 141 7.37 11.95 -17.31
N ALA A 142 6.48 12.72 -17.97
CA ALA A 142 6.07 14.03 -17.50
C ALA A 142 5.32 13.97 -16.16
N LEU A 143 4.39 13.00 -15.99
CA LEU A 143 3.65 12.82 -14.75
C LEU A 143 4.56 12.32 -13.61
N LYS A 144 5.48 11.41 -13.88
CA LYS A 144 6.52 10.95 -12.93
C LYS A 144 7.38 12.13 -12.45
N LYS A 145 7.85 12.95 -13.38
CA LYS A 145 8.62 14.16 -13.07
C LYS A 145 7.81 15.14 -12.22
N SER A 146 6.57 15.44 -12.63
CA SER A 146 5.66 16.31 -11.89
C SER A 146 5.47 15.82 -10.46
N PHE A 147 5.18 14.53 -10.29
CA PHE A 147 4.96 13.91 -8.97
C PHE A 147 6.21 13.93 -8.08
N SER A 148 7.37 13.51 -8.62
CA SER A 148 8.61 13.47 -7.82
C SER A 148 9.07 14.87 -7.39
N GLU A 149 9.00 15.86 -8.27
CA GLU A 149 9.33 17.26 -7.94
C GLU A 149 8.37 17.88 -6.93
N TRP A 150 7.05 17.65 -7.09
CA TRP A 150 6.01 18.10 -6.17
C TRP A 150 6.23 17.51 -4.76
N LEU A 151 6.50 16.21 -4.68
CA LEU A 151 6.77 15.54 -3.41
C LEU A 151 8.06 16.07 -2.77
N ALA A 152 9.17 16.11 -3.55
CA ALA A 152 10.46 16.62 -3.07
C ALA A 152 10.38 18.07 -2.62
N GLY A 153 9.46 18.87 -3.16
CA GLY A 153 9.17 20.25 -2.79
C GLY A 153 8.53 20.43 -1.42
N GLY A 154 8.13 19.34 -0.72
CA GLY A 154 7.62 19.40 0.66
C GLY A 154 6.17 18.92 0.82
N LYS A 155 5.65 18.24 -0.15
CA LYS A 155 4.31 17.62 -0.11
C LYS A 155 4.34 16.23 0.52
N GLY A 156 3.19 15.54 0.60
CA GLY A 156 3.08 14.25 1.26
C GLY A 156 2.64 13.10 0.38
N LEU A 157 3.15 11.91 0.70
CA LEU A 157 2.73 10.66 0.09
C LEU A 157 2.36 9.64 1.17
N VAL A 158 1.20 9.03 1.02
CA VAL A 158 0.75 7.89 1.82
C VAL A 158 0.63 6.69 0.90
N LEU A 159 1.30 5.61 1.23
CA LEU A 159 1.23 4.34 0.53
C LEU A 159 0.49 3.34 1.41
N LEU A 160 -0.66 2.87 0.96
CA LEU A 160 -1.44 1.86 1.67
C LEU A 160 -1.36 0.54 0.92
N HIS A 161 -1.02 -0.51 1.65
CA HIS A 161 -0.93 -1.88 1.19
C HIS A 161 -0.09 -2.01 -0.08
N VAL A 162 -0.66 -2.49 -1.20
CA VAL A 162 0.07 -2.65 -2.47
C VAL A 162 0.45 -1.32 -3.13
N GLY A 163 0.10 -0.18 -2.55
CA GLY A 163 0.59 1.12 -3.01
C GLY A 163 2.11 1.18 -3.18
N ILE A 164 2.87 0.39 -2.38
CA ILE A 164 4.32 0.22 -2.55
C ILE A 164 4.69 -0.57 -3.83
N GLY A 165 3.76 -1.29 -4.43
CA GLY A 165 3.91 -2.03 -5.68
C GLY A 165 3.63 -1.21 -6.94
N SER A 166 3.40 0.10 -6.82
CA SER A 166 3.25 1.02 -7.94
C SER A 166 4.59 1.23 -8.65
N PHE A 167 4.53 1.52 -9.95
CA PHE A 167 5.69 1.91 -10.76
C PHE A 167 6.90 0.97 -10.64
N ARG A 168 6.67 -0.32 -10.79
CA ARG A 168 7.73 -1.36 -10.66
C ARG A 168 8.89 -1.15 -11.63
N LYS A 169 8.64 -0.51 -12.79
CA LYS A 169 9.66 -0.19 -13.82
C LYS A 169 10.32 1.17 -13.59
N TRP A 170 9.93 1.92 -12.54
CA TRP A 170 10.52 3.21 -12.20
C TRP A 170 11.41 3.11 -10.95
N PRO A 171 12.76 3.00 -11.12
CA PRO A 171 13.68 2.80 -10.00
C PRO A 171 13.56 3.86 -8.89
N GLU A 172 13.36 5.13 -9.27
CA GLU A 172 13.21 6.23 -8.31
C GLU A 172 12.00 6.06 -7.39
N PHE A 173 10.91 5.40 -7.85
CA PHE A 173 9.77 5.16 -6.98
C PHE A 173 10.11 4.23 -5.81
N GLY A 174 11.02 3.26 -6.00
CA GLY A 174 11.57 2.48 -4.91
C GLY A 174 12.29 3.35 -3.88
N GLU A 175 13.07 4.35 -4.32
CA GLU A 175 13.71 5.32 -3.43
C GLU A 175 12.68 6.26 -2.79
N ILE A 176 11.62 6.66 -3.47
CA ILE A 176 10.50 7.44 -2.92
C ILE A 176 9.80 6.66 -1.81
N GLY A 177 9.31 5.45 -2.10
CA GLY A 177 8.58 4.61 -1.14
C GLY A 177 9.45 4.00 -0.05
N GLY A 178 10.75 3.87 -0.33
CA GLY A 178 11.74 3.29 0.58
C GLY A 178 11.91 1.77 0.45
N ALA A 179 11.13 1.13 -0.41
CA ALA A 179 11.18 -0.30 -0.68
C ALA A 179 10.50 -0.62 -2.01
N ARG A 180 10.63 -1.87 -2.45
CA ARG A 180 9.85 -2.45 -3.55
C ARG A 180 9.08 -3.65 -3.04
N PHE A 181 7.87 -3.81 -3.54
CA PHE A 181 7.07 -5.02 -3.28
C PHE A 181 7.79 -6.26 -3.82
N ASP A 182 7.97 -7.26 -2.98
CA ASP A 182 8.64 -8.53 -3.29
C ASP A 182 7.76 -9.75 -2.97
N GLY A 183 6.45 -9.59 -3.09
CA GLY A 183 5.49 -10.66 -2.89
C GLY A 183 4.91 -10.74 -1.48
N HIS A 184 4.06 -11.75 -1.30
CA HIS A 184 3.35 -12.03 -0.06
C HIS A 184 3.41 -13.53 0.28
N PRO A 185 4.61 -14.10 0.52
CA PRO A 185 4.77 -15.55 0.74
C PRO A 185 4.00 -16.04 1.96
N LEU A 186 3.80 -15.18 2.95
CA LEU A 186 2.98 -15.47 4.12
C LEU A 186 1.47 -15.52 3.80
N GLY A 187 1.04 -14.87 2.70
CA GLY A 187 -0.36 -14.80 2.29
C GLY A 187 -1.26 -14.12 3.31
N LYS A 188 -2.56 -14.37 3.19
CA LYS A 188 -3.57 -13.88 4.14
C LYS A 188 -3.57 -14.75 5.40
N ARG A 189 -3.12 -14.19 6.52
CA ARG A 189 -3.06 -14.87 7.82
C ARG A 189 -3.05 -13.91 9.00
N ILE A 190 -3.26 -14.47 10.19
CA ILE A 190 -2.91 -13.76 11.42
C ILE A 190 -1.39 -13.80 11.58
N ALA A 191 -0.80 -12.63 11.76
CA ALA A 191 0.61 -12.49 12.07
C ALA A 191 0.79 -11.55 13.27
N THR A 192 1.79 -11.83 14.10
CA THR A 192 2.14 -10.97 15.24
C THR A 192 3.07 -9.87 14.76
N MET A 193 2.66 -8.63 14.99
CA MET A 193 3.44 -7.43 14.73
C MET A 193 4.17 -6.98 15.98
N LYS A 194 5.38 -6.44 15.80
CA LYS A 194 6.17 -5.80 16.84
C LYS A 194 6.20 -4.29 16.58
N VAL A 195 5.92 -3.49 17.61
CA VAL A 195 6.08 -2.04 17.58
C VAL A 195 7.54 -1.70 17.85
N ASP A 196 8.27 -1.32 16.80
CA ASP A 196 9.72 -1.07 16.88
C ASP A 196 10.05 0.25 17.59
N ASP A 197 9.17 1.24 17.48
CA ASP A 197 9.35 2.56 18.06
C ASP A 197 8.06 3.06 18.76
N PRO A 198 7.77 2.55 19.96
CA PRO A 198 6.52 2.86 20.66
C PRO A 198 6.40 4.32 21.10
N ALA A 199 7.52 5.06 21.19
CA ALA A 199 7.53 6.49 21.55
C ALA A 199 7.25 7.40 20.34
N HIS A 200 7.28 6.86 19.12
CA HIS A 200 7.06 7.64 17.91
C HIS A 200 5.57 8.06 17.78
N PRO A 201 5.26 9.32 17.43
CA PRO A 201 3.88 9.80 17.35
C PRO A 201 2.97 8.94 16.46
N LEU A 202 3.50 8.44 15.34
CA LEU A 202 2.74 7.62 14.38
C LEU A 202 2.58 6.15 14.82
N ALA A 203 3.26 5.73 15.88
CA ALA A 203 3.04 4.43 16.51
C ALA A 203 2.03 4.49 17.68
N ALA A 204 1.56 5.68 18.03
CA ALA A 204 0.73 5.89 19.21
C ALA A 204 -0.67 5.24 19.16
N ALA A 205 -1.12 4.78 17.98
CA ALA A 205 -2.31 3.95 17.84
C ALA A 205 -2.12 2.54 18.42
N PHE A 206 -0.89 2.00 18.37
CA PHE A 206 -0.54 0.68 18.88
C PHE A 206 -0.24 0.78 20.37
N LYS A 207 -1.14 0.23 21.20
CA LYS A 207 -1.09 0.40 22.68
C LYS A 207 -0.25 -0.64 23.40
N THR A 208 0.16 -1.68 22.70
CA THR A 208 0.93 -2.81 23.24
C THR A 208 2.23 -2.98 22.42
N PRO A 209 3.30 -3.54 23.02
CA PRO A 209 4.56 -3.79 22.30
C PRO A 209 4.41 -4.73 21.10
N THR A 210 3.42 -5.61 21.14
CA THR A 210 3.06 -6.52 20.04
C THR A 210 1.55 -6.60 19.91
N PHE A 211 1.05 -6.87 18.69
CA PHE A 211 -0.37 -7.12 18.42
C PHE A 211 -0.52 -8.10 17.26
N ASP A 212 -1.60 -8.86 17.28
CA ASP A 212 -1.96 -9.76 16.19
C ASP A 212 -2.86 -9.02 15.20
N ILE A 213 -2.65 -9.31 13.90
CA ILE A 213 -3.47 -8.76 12.84
C ILE A 213 -3.70 -9.81 11.76
N LEU A 214 -4.95 -9.93 11.31
CA LEU A 214 -5.31 -10.68 10.11
C LEU A 214 -5.20 -9.75 8.92
N ASP A 215 -4.25 -10.03 8.02
CA ASP A 215 -4.15 -9.33 6.74
C ASP A 215 -3.31 -10.14 5.75
N GLU A 216 -3.10 -9.67 4.54
CA GLU A 216 -2.10 -10.20 3.63
C GLU A 216 -0.72 -9.64 3.99
N ILE A 217 0.20 -10.55 4.31
CA ILE A 217 1.49 -10.18 4.88
C ILE A 217 2.56 -10.13 3.80
N TYR A 218 3.10 -8.94 3.58
CA TYR A 218 4.10 -8.65 2.55
C TYR A 218 5.54 -8.93 3.00
N GLN A 219 6.39 -9.20 2.02
CA GLN A 219 7.81 -8.89 2.11
C GLN A 219 8.17 -7.82 1.08
N VAL A 220 9.26 -7.13 1.35
CA VAL A 220 9.78 -6.07 0.50
C VAL A 220 11.27 -6.28 0.24
N SER A 221 11.74 -5.80 -0.91
CA SER A 221 13.15 -5.83 -1.29
C SER A 221 13.78 -4.45 -1.30
N ASP A 222 15.03 -4.39 -1.68
CA ASP A 222 15.77 -3.12 -1.82
C ASP A 222 14.97 -2.06 -2.59
N PRO A 223 15.11 -0.79 -2.16
CA PRO A 223 16.12 -0.23 -1.26
C PRO A 223 15.77 -0.23 0.25
N TYR A 224 14.86 -1.12 0.71
CA TYR A 224 14.49 -1.21 2.12
C TYR A 224 15.74 -1.43 3.02
N SER A 225 15.89 -0.54 4.00
CA SER A 225 16.94 -0.65 5.02
C SER A 225 16.61 0.22 6.22
N ARG A 226 16.92 -0.22 7.44
CA ARG A 226 16.81 0.60 8.66
C ARG A 226 17.83 1.75 8.70
N ASP A 227 18.83 1.76 7.82
CA ASP A 227 19.72 2.89 7.60
C ASP A 227 19.09 4.03 6.78
N LYS A 228 18.01 3.73 6.05
CA LYS A 228 17.27 4.66 5.18
C LYS A 228 15.88 5.01 5.71
N LEU A 229 15.27 4.15 6.52
CA LEU A 229 13.87 4.22 6.95
C LEU A 229 13.73 4.31 8.46
N ARG A 230 12.76 5.09 8.93
CA ARG A 230 12.26 5.00 10.30
C ARG A 230 11.17 3.93 10.33
N VAL A 231 11.54 2.70 10.67
CA VAL A 231 10.61 1.57 10.79
C VAL A 231 9.89 1.68 12.13
N LEU A 232 8.56 1.64 12.09
CA LEU A 232 7.69 1.81 13.26
C LEU A 232 7.09 0.48 13.71
N VAL A 233 6.78 -0.40 12.74
CA VAL A 233 6.21 -1.72 12.98
C VAL A 233 6.86 -2.71 12.03
N SER A 234 7.20 -3.89 12.55
CA SER A 234 7.71 -5.03 11.78
C SER A 234 7.04 -6.32 12.23
N ILE A 235 7.22 -7.40 11.47
CA ILE A 235 6.77 -8.74 11.88
C ILE A 235 7.61 -9.20 13.09
N ASP A 236 6.95 -9.70 14.13
CA ASP A 236 7.63 -10.45 15.19
C ASP A 236 7.88 -11.88 14.68
N THR A 237 9.07 -12.11 14.12
CA THR A 237 9.47 -13.39 13.53
C THR A 237 9.66 -14.50 14.57
N THR A 238 9.65 -14.16 15.86
CA THR A 238 9.71 -15.17 16.95
C THR A 238 8.32 -15.69 17.31
N LYS A 239 7.26 -14.97 16.94
CA LYS A 239 5.86 -15.29 17.23
C LYS A 239 5.04 -15.61 15.98
N THR A 240 5.55 -15.28 14.80
CA THR A 240 4.92 -15.60 13.51
C THR A 240 5.68 -16.76 12.88
N ASP A 241 4.97 -17.78 12.39
CA ASP A 241 5.60 -18.88 11.65
C ASP A 241 6.14 -18.36 10.32
N MET A 242 7.46 -18.26 10.24
CA MET A 242 8.20 -17.81 9.06
C MET A 242 8.68 -18.96 8.17
N ASN A 243 8.36 -20.22 8.51
CA ASN A 243 8.77 -21.39 7.73
C ASN A 243 7.85 -21.59 6.52
N VAL A 244 7.86 -20.64 5.60
CA VAL A 244 7.07 -20.69 4.36
C VAL A 244 7.95 -20.53 3.13
N LYS A 245 7.56 -21.23 2.05
CA LYS A 245 8.26 -21.11 0.76
C LYS A 245 8.07 -19.71 0.16
N GLY A 246 9.12 -19.14 -0.40
CA GLY A 246 9.08 -17.86 -1.09
C GLY A 246 9.52 -16.67 -0.24
N ILE A 247 9.92 -16.88 1.02
CA ILE A 247 10.60 -15.83 1.79
C ILE A 247 12.01 -15.63 1.20
N ASN A 248 12.24 -14.42 0.68
CA ASN A 248 13.50 -14.03 0.05
C ASN A 248 14.45 -13.33 1.03
N ARG A 249 13.91 -12.63 2.05
CA ARG A 249 14.71 -11.92 3.04
C ARG A 249 15.42 -12.91 4.00
N LYS A 250 16.72 -12.69 4.18
CA LYS A 250 17.59 -13.53 5.05
C LYS A 250 17.98 -12.86 6.36
N ASP A 251 17.71 -11.54 6.48
CA ASP A 251 18.09 -10.71 7.63
C ASP A 251 17.06 -10.74 8.78
N GLY A 252 15.91 -11.40 8.57
CA GLY A 252 14.85 -11.49 9.57
C GLY A 252 14.12 -10.15 9.83
N ASP A 253 14.36 -9.13 9.01
CA ASP A 253 13.75 -7.79 9.14
C ASP A 253 12.65 -7.57 8.12
N PHE A 254 11.41 -7.61 8.57
CA PHE A 254 10.20 -7.47 7.75
C PHE A 254 9.41 -6.24 8.21
N GLY A 255 9.82 -5.04 7.74
CA GLY A 255 9.09 -3.80 8.04
C GLY A 255 7.70 -3.80 7.40
N MET A 256 6.71 -3.42 8.22
CA MET A 256 5.30 -3.33 7.82
C MET A 256 4.77 -1.89 7.83
N VAL A 257 5.41 -1.03 8.61
CA VAL A 257 5.10 0.41 8.69
C VAL A 257 6.40 1.19 8.81
N TRP A 258 6.54 2.23 7.99
CA TRP A 258 7.67 3.16 8.11
C TRP A 258 7.33 4.55 7.63
N VAL A 259 8.20 5.48 8.01
CA VAL A 259 8.25 6.83 7.48
C VAL A 259 9.63 7.18 6.99
N LYS A 260 9.69 8.11 6.06
CA LYS A 260 10.94 8.72 5.56
C LYS A 260 10.69 10.10 4.97
N SER A 261 11.75 10.84 4.75
CA SER A 261 11.73 12.03 3.92
C SER A 261 12.15 11.69 2.48
N TYR A 262 11.60 12.43 1.50
CA TYR A 262 12.07 12.46 0.13
C TYR A 262 12.22 13.92 -0.29
N GLY A 263 13.45 14.41 -0.38
CA GLY A 263 13.71 15.85 -0.39
C GLY A 263 13.13 16.51 0.86
N LYS A 264 12.26 17.50 0.69
CA LYS A 264 11.48 18.12 1.78
C LYS A 264 10.15 17.41 2.04
N GLY A 265 9.78 16.42 1.21
CA GLY A 265 8.52 15.70 1.27
C GLY A 265 8.50 14.64 2.38
N ARG A 266 7.29 14.21 2.70
CA ARG A 266 6.99 13.25 3.78
C ARG A 266 6.33 12.02 3.18
N VAL A 267 6.91 10.85 3.44
CA VAL A 267 6.39 9.57 2.96
C VAL A 267 6.05 8.69 4.14
N PHE A 268 4.83 8.20 4.15
CA PHE A 268 4.30 7.23 5.10
C PHE A 268 3.86 5.98 4.35
N PHE A 269 4.30 4.82 4.80
CA PHE A 269 3.86 3.52 4.30
C PHE A 269 3.21 2.71 5.41
N SER A 270 2.10 2.04 5.09
CA SER A 270 1.44 1.05 5.91
C SER A 270 1.07 -0.16 5.04
N ALA A 271 1.58 -1.34 5.38
CA ALA A 271 1.31 -2.57 4.65
C ALA A 271 -0.14 -3.07 4.80
N PHE A 272 -0.87 -2.57 5.80
CA PHE A 272 -2.22 -3.03 6.10
C PHE A 272 -3.24 -2.49 5.09
N GLY A 273 -4.19 -3.36 4.64
CA GLY A 273 -5.23 -2.92 3.71
C GLY A 273 -5.76 -3.96 2.72
N HIS A 274 -5.56 -5.27 2.96
CA HIS A 274 -6.07 -6.32 2.07
C HIS A 274 -7.46 -6.82 2.50
N VAL A 275 -7.60 -7.23 3.76
CA VAL A 275 -8.88 -7.77 4.22
C VAL A 275 -9.84 -6.66 4.63
N HIS A 276 -11.15 -6.90 4.45
CA HIS A 276 -12.17 -5.87 4.72
C HIS A 276 -12.18 -5.43 6.20
N GLU A 277 -11.86 -6.33 7.12
CA GLU A 277 -11.82 -6.09 8.57
C GLU A 277 -10.83 -5.00 8.97
N ILE A 278 -9.80 -4.77 8.17
CA ILE A 278 -8.82 -3.67 8.37
C ILE A 278 -9.53 -2.30 8.37
N PHE A 279 -10.55 -2.14 7.51
CA PHE A 279 -11.20 -0.84 7.27
C PHE A 279 -12.22 -0.45 8.34
N TRP A 280 -12.51 -1.33 9.30
CA TRP A 280 -13.24 -1.00 10.53
C TRP A 280 -12.49 -1.42 11.80
N ASN A 281 -11.18 -1.58 11.71
CA ASN A 281 -10.32 -1.73 12.87
C ASN A 281 -9.94 -0.32 13.40
N PRO A 282 -10.41 0.09 14.58
CA PRO A 282 -10.20 1.45 15.07
C PRO A 282 -8.73 1.79 15.32
N MET A 283 -7.89 0.79 15.63
CA MET A 283 -6.44 0.96 15.78
C MET A 283 -5.81 1.32 14.42
N ILE A 284 -6.20 0.61 13.35
CA ILE A 284 -5.66 0.85 12.02
C ILE A 284 -6.16 2.19 11.45
N LEU A 285 -7.45 2.52 11.63
CA LEU A 285 -7.99 3.80 11.16
C LEU A 285 -7.35 5.00 11.88
N GLN A 286 -7.06 4.88 13.18
CA GLN A 286 -6.30 5.90 13.91
C GLN A 286 -4.87 6.00 13.36
N HIS A 287 -4.21 4.88 13.13
CA HIS A 287 -2.87 4.84 12.54
C HIS A 287 -2.82 5.48 11.15
N TRP A 288 -3.81 5.23 10.30
CA TRP A 288 -3.89 5.87 8.99
C TRP A 288 -4.15 7.38 9.09
N LEU A 289 -5.05 7.81 9.99
CA LEU A 289 -5.26 9.23 10.23
C LEU A 289 -3.96 9.92 10.67
N ASP A 290 -3.21 9.31 11.59
CA ASP A 290 -1.92 9.84 12.06
C ASP A 290 -0.91 9.94 10.89
N GLY A 291 -0.82 8.91 10.05
CA GLY A 291 0.03 8.88 8.86
C GLY A 291 -0.36 9.91 7.80
N ILE A 292 -1.67 10.09 7.57
CA ILE A 292 -2.19 11.12 6.66
C ILE A 292 -1.87 12.51 7.21
N GLN A 293 -2.09 12.77 8.50
CA GLN A 293 -1.74 14.07 9.12
C GLN A 293 -0.24 14.37 9.08
N PHE A 294 0.60 13.34 9.23
CA PHE A 294 2.05 13.47 9.02
C PHE A 294 2.36 13.85 7.56
N ALA A 295 1.79 13.15 6.59
CA ALA A 295 1.98 13.46 5.16
C ALA A 295 1.50 14.88 4.82
N LEU A 296 0.37 15.33 5.36
CA LEU A 296 -0.15 16.69 5.23
C LEU A 296 0.75 17.74 5.93
N GLY A 297 1.61 17.33 6.87
CA GLY A 297 2.54 18.17 7.60
C GLY A 297 2.01 18.77 8.91
N ASP A 298 0.81 18.37 9.33
CA ASP A 298 0.18 18.86 10.56
C ASP A 298 0.64 18.08 11.79
N LEU A 299 0.81 16.76 11.70
CA LEU A 299 1.40 15.93 12.75
C LEU A 299 2.92 15.84 12.53
N LYS A 300 3.70 16.49 13.39
CA LYS A 300 5.17 16.46 13.30
C LYS A 300 5.70 15.12 13.82
N ALA A 301 6.60 14.52 13.09
CA ALA A 301 7.23 13.25 13.44
C ALA A 301 8.65 13.17 12.88
N ASP A 302 9.53 12.49 13.60
CA ASP A 302 10.94 12.31 13.21
C ASP A 302 11.07 11.23 12.15
N THR A 303 11.75 11.55 11.05
CA THR A 303 12.06 10.62 9.95
C THR A 303 13.52 10.13 9.97
N THR A 304 14.27 10.43 11.04
CA THR A 304 15.64 9.92 11.20
C THR A 304 15.62 8.39 11.13
N PRO A 305 16.39 7.76 10.24
CA PRO A 305 16.41 6.30 10.08
C PRO A 305 16.64 5.55 11.39
N SER A 306 16.02 4.37 11.53
CA SER A 306 16.01 3.59 12.78
C SER A 306 17.41 3.28 13.30
N ALA A 307 18.36 2.90 12.45
CA ALA A 307 19.73 2.61 12.85
C ALA A 307 20.44 3.83 13.46
N LYS A 308 20.19 5.04 12.91
CA LYS A 308 20.76 6.29 13.43
C LYS A 308 20.07 6.77 14.72
N ALA A 309 18.79 6.48 14.87
CA ALA A 309 18.04 6.83 16.06
C ALA A 309 18.41 5.96 17.27
N ALA A 310 18.73 4.67 17.06
CA ALA A 310 19.21 3.77 18.10
C ALA A 310 20.55 4.19 18.70
N GLY A 311 21.42 4.82 17.92
CA GLY A 311 22.72 5.33 18.39
C GLY A 311 22.66 6.62 19.22
N LYS A 312 21.46 7.23 19.39
CA LYS A 312 21.25 8.46 20.18
C LYS A 312 20.65 8.21 21.57
N LYS A 313 20.39 6.95 21.92
CA LYS A 313 19.96 6.51 23.26
C LYS A 313 21.18 6.01 24.02
#